data_4f8dfea84e24ad521f8afc99ee9cee79
#
_entry.id   4f8dfea84e24ad521f8afc99ee9cee79
#
_cell.length_a   1.000
_cell.length_b   1.000
_cell.length_c   1.000
_cell.angle_alpha   90.00
_cell.angle_beta   90.00
_cell.angle_gamma   90.00
#
_symmetry.space_group_name_H-M   'P 1'
#
loop_
_entity.id
_entity.type
_entity.pdbx_description
1 polymer ?
#
loop_
_entity_poly.entity_id
_entity_poly.type
_entity_poly.pdbx_seq_one_letter_code
_entity_poly.pdbx_strand_id
1 'polypeptide(L)'
;MADFRELAQIPGGDAGVVRVGPNKAIALTTDVTPRYVEADPFEGGKQAVAETWRNLTCVGAEPIAITDNLNFGNPEKPDVMGQFVFAIKGIDAACRALDYPFVSGNVSLYNETNGQA
;
A
#
# COMPACT_ATOMS: atom_id res chain seq x y z
N MET A 1 15.20 8.65 15.37
CA MET A 1 16.01 7.78 14.48
C MET A 1 15.97 6.39 15.09
N ALA A 2 15.47 5.38 14.36
CA ALA A 2 15.44 4.01 14.88
C ALA A 2 16.86 3.52 15.15
N ASP A 3 17.10 2.89 16.29
CA ASP A 3 18.39 2.28 16.59
C ASP A 3 18.54 1.04 15.69
N PHE A 4 19.56 1.02 14.83
CA PHE A 4 19.83 -0.11 13.92
C PHE A 4 19.96 -1.45 14.64
N ARG A 5 20.21 -1.43 15.95
CA ARG A 5 20.26 -2.64 16.80
C ARG A 5 18.89 -3.30 17.00
N GLU A 6 17.81 -2.56 16.76
CA GLU A 6 16.43 -3.07 16.84
C GLU A 6 15.94 -3.66 15.52
N LEU A 7 16.66 -3.41 14.42
CA LEU A 7 16.34 -4.02 13.14
C LEU A 7 16.65 -5.53 13.19
N ALA A 8 15.66 -6.34 12.88
CA ALA A 8 15.83 -7.77 12.74
C ALA A 8 16.39 -8.18 11.38
N GLN A 9 16.44 -7.23 10.43
CA GLN A 9 16.94 -7.42 9.07
C GLN A 9 17.78 -6.22 8.64
N ILE A 10 18.84 -6.49 7.87
CA ILE A 10 19.68 -5.44 7.27
C ILE A 10 18.87 -4.64 6.24
N PRO A 11 19.03 -3.29 6.17
CA PRO A 11 18.40 -2.49 5.12
C PRO A 11 18.70 -3.00 3.71
N GLY A 12 17.68 -2.97 2.82
CA GLY A 12 17.78 -3.44 1.44
C GLY A 12 16.98 -4.71 1.15
N GLY A 13 16.25 -5.26 2.15
CA GLY A 13 15.26 -6.30 1.92
C GLY A 13 13.91 -5.74 1.45
N ASP A 14 12.96 -6.62 1.16
CA ASP A 14 11.64 -6.27 0.61
C ASP A 14 10.71 -5.59 1.61
N ALA A 15 11.00 -5.67 2.91
CA ALA A 15 10.25 -5.01 3.99
C ALA A 15 11.19 -4.59 5.13
N GLY A 16 10.76 -3.61 5.91
CA GLY A 16 11.41 -3.28 7.18
C GLY A 16 10.96 -4.27 8.26
N VAL A 17 11.91 -4.86 8.98
CA VAL A 17 11.62 -5.81 10.07
C VAL A 17 12.21 -5.31 11.37
N VAL A 18 11.36 -5.04 12.35
CA VAL A 18 11.72 -4.45 13.65
C VAL A 18 11.44 -5.45 14.76
N ARG A 19 12.41 -5.67 15.61
CA ARG A 19 12.27 -6.52 16.81
C ARG A 19 11.40 -5.81 17.86
N VAL A 20 10.37 -6.48 18.34
CA VAL A 20 9.46 -5.95 19.38
C VAL A 20 9.45 -6.82 20.66
N GLY A 21 10.24 -7.86 20.69
CA GLY A 21 10.39 -8.74 21.86
C GLY A 21 11.49 -9.78 21.65
N PRO A 22 11.76 -10.63 22.64
CA PRO A 22 12.84 -11.62 22.56
C PRO A 22 12.71 -12.53 21.31
N ASN A 23 11.48 -12.94 21.00
CA ASN A 23 11.17 -13.86 19.89
C ASN A 23 10.05 -13.31 19.00
N LYS A 24 9.90 -11.98 18.92
CA LYS A 24 8.85 -11.34 18.14
C LYS A 24 9.40 -10.15 17.34
N ALA A 25 8.99 -10.07 16.09
CA ALA A 25 9.27 -8.94 15.23
C ALA A 25 8.00 -8.51 14.47
N ILE A 26 7.97 -7.28 14.01
CA ILE A 26 6.94 -6.73 13.12
C ILE A 26 7.61 -6.38 11.81
N ALA A 27 7.01 -6.79 10.69
CA ALA A 27 7.40 -6.38 9.36
C ALA A 27 6.40 -5.38 8.78
N LEU A 28 6.91 -4.36 8.09
CA LEU A 28 6.12 -3.33 7.42
C LEU A 28 6.71 -3.07 6.03
N THR A 29 5.84 -2.84 5.07
CA THR A 29 6.20 -2.39 3.72
C THR A 29 5.25 -1.31 3.25
N THR A 30 5.68 -0.48 2.31
CA THR A 30 4.86 0.53 1.64
C THR A 30 5.12 0.43 0.15
N ASP A 31 4.09 0.16 -0.61
CA ASP A 31 4.23 -0.17 -2.03
C ASP A 31 3.12 0.49 -2.86
N VAL A 32 3.51 1.02 -4.01
CA VAL A 32 2.61 1.47 -5.06
C VAL A 32 3.39 1.70 -6.35
N THR A 33 2.76 1.44 -7.48
CA THR A 33 3.24 1.88 -8.78
C THR A 33 2.19 2.83 -9.37
N PRO A 34 2.34 4.16 -9.18
CA PRO A 34 1.33 5.15 -9.61
C PRO A 34 0.96 5.05 -11.09
N ARG A 35 1.93 4.78 -11.95
CA ARG A 35 1.71 4.62 -13.40
C ARG A 35 0.78 3.46 -13.76
N TYR A 36 0.75 2.41 -12.94
CA TYR A 36 -0.17 1.29 -13.14
C TYR A 36 -1.59 1.70 -12.74
N VAL A 37 -1.72 2.44 -11.64
CA VAL A 37 -3.01 2.98 -11.21
C VAL A 37 -3.56 4.00 -12.22
N GLU A 38 -2.70 4.82 -12.81
CA GLU A 38 -3.07 5.77 -13.86
C GLU A 38 -3.54 5.04 -15.14
N ALA A 39 -2.82 3.99 -15.55
CA ALA A 39 -3.13 3.22 -16.77
C ALA A 39 -4.41 2.38 -16.63
N ASP A 40 -4.58 1.72 -15.49
CA ASP A 40 -5.76 0.92 -15.13
C ASP A 40 -5.94 0.98 -13.61
N PRO A 41 -6.82 1.82 -13.09
CA PRO A 41 -6.97 2.00 -11.64
C PRO A 41 -7.37 0.73 -10.90
N PHE A 42 -8.20 -0.12 -11.51
CA PHE A 42 -8.64 -1.37 -10.90
C PHE A 42 -7.49 -2.37 -10.77
N GLU A 43 -6.76 -2.61 -11.87
CA GLU A 43 -5.62 -3.52 -11.86
C GLU A 43 -4.45 -2.95 -11.05
N GLY A 44 -4.19 -1.65 -11.13
CA GLY A 44 -3.17 -0.97 -10.35
C GLY A 44 -3.43 -1.03 -8.84
N GLY A 45 -4.68 -0.89 -8.43
CA GLY A 45 -5.09 -1.06 -7.03
C GLY A 45 -4.86 -2.50 -6.53
N LYS A 46 -5.22 -3.49 -7.34
CA LYS A 46 -4.94 -4.91 -7.03
C LYS A 46 -3.45 -5.19 -6.91
N GLN A 47 -2.65 -4.64 -7.82
CA GLN A 47 -1.19 -4.85 -7.82
C GLN A 47 -0.54 -4.25 -6.58
N ALA A 48 -0.94 -3.06 -6.14
CA ALA A 48 -0.41 -2.43 -4.94
C ALA A 48 -0.62 -3.33 -3.71
N VAL A 49 -1.81 -3.88 -3.52
CA VAL A 49 -2.11 -4.82 -2.43
C VAL A 49 -1.29 -6.11 -2.56
N ALA A 50 -1.24 -6.69 -3.74
CA ALA A 50 -0.49 -7.93 -3.98
C ALA A 50 1.02 -7.75 -3.78
N GLU A 51 1.56 -6.56 -4.09
CA GLU A 51 2.97 -6.23 -3.86
C GLU A 51 3.30 -6.20 -2.37
N THR A 52 2.51 -5.50 -1.56
CA THR A 52 2.72 -5.49 -0.10
C THR A 52 2.65 -6.89 0.49
N TRP A 53 1.70 -7.70 0.05
CA TRP A 53 1.54 -9.08 0.51
C TRP A 53 2.77 -9.93 0.17
N ARG A 54 3.28 -9.82 -1.06
CA ARG A 54 4.49 -10.52 -1.49
C ARG A 54 5.72 -10.09 -0.72
N ASN A 55 5.92 -8.79 -0.56
CA ASN A 55 7.08 -8.22 0.12
C ASN A 55 7.16 -8.67 1.58
N LEU A 56 6.04 -8.69 2.30
CA LEU A 56 5.97 -9.22 3.67
C LEU A 56 6.29 -10.72 3.68
N THR A 57 5.74 -11.48 2.75
CA THR A 57 5.99 -12.92 2.64
C THR A 57 7.47 -13.22 2.33
N CYS A 58 8.11 -12.42 1.48
CA CYS A 58 9.53 -12.58 1.12
C CYS A 58 10.48 -12.42 2.31
N VAL A 59 10.11 -11.64 3.32
CA VAL A 59 10.90 -11.50 4.56
C VAL A 59 10.48 -12.50 5.65
N GLY A 60 9.60 -13.45 5.32
CA GLY A 60 9.13 -14.49 6.24
C GLY A 60 8.04 -14.02 7.21
N ALA A 61 7.44 -12.87 6.98
CA ALA A 61 6.33 -12.39 7.78
C ALA A 61 4.99 -12.94 7.26
N GLU A 62 4.02 -13.04 8.15
CA GLU A 62 2.62 -13.28 7.81
C GLU A 62 1.93 -11.93 7.57
N PRO A 63 1.39 -11.65 6.37
CA PRO A 63 0.61 -10.45 6.12
C PRO A 63 -0.67 -10.45 6.96
N ILE A 64 -0.81 -9.51 7.89
CA ILE A 64 -1.92 -9.49 8.87
C ILE A 64 -2.99 -8.50 8.45
N ALA A 65 -2.59 -7.30 8.05
CA ALA A 65 -3.51 -6.20 7.73
C ALA A 65 -2.85 -5.15 6.85
N ILE A 66 -3.68 -4.36 6.17
CA ILE A 66 -3.25 -3.28 5.30
C ILE A 66 -3.90 -1.95 5.71
N THR A 67 -3.20 -0.87 5.45
CA THR A 67 -3.76 0.48 5.45
C THR A 67 -3.48 1.13 4.11
N ASP A 68 -4.29 2.12 3.70
CA ASP A 68 -4.00 2.90 2.50
C ASP A 68 -3.48 4.31 2.79
N ASN A 69 -2.97 4.92 1.74
CA ASN A 69 -2.72 6.35 1.64
C ASN A 69 -3.10 6.75 0.21
N LEU A 70 -4.36 7.12 0.02
CA LEU A 70 -4.92 7.47 -1.28
C LEU A 70 -4.67 8.95 -1.58
N ASN A 71 -4.03 9.21 -2.71
CA ASN A 71 -3.73 10.57 -3.18
C ASN A 71 -4.22 10.70 -4.62
N PHE A 72 -5.26 11.52 -4.83
CA PHE A 72 -5.88 11.74 -6.12
C PHE A 72 -6.08 13.25 -6.38
N GLY A 73 -6.33 13.60 -7.63
CA GLY A 73 -6.60 14.96 -8.05
C GLY A 73 -7.98 15.48 -7.61
N ASN A 74 -8.52 16.42 -8.37
CA ASN A 74 -9.80 17.03 -8.08
C ASN A 74 -10.96 16.03 -8.29
N PRO A 75 -11.68 15.62 -7.23
CA PRO A 75 -12.76 14.64 -7.30
C PRO A 75 -14.03 15.18 -8.03
N GLU A 76 -14.12 16.47 -8.26
CA GLU A 76 -15.22 17.07 -9.04
C GLU A 76 -15.07 16.80 -10.54
N LYS A 77 -13.88 16.38 -10.99
CA LYS A 77 -13.64 15.90 -12.35
C LYS A 77 -14.07 14.42 -12.45
N PRO A 78 -15.02 14.08 -13.35
CA PRO A 78 -15.55 12.72 -13.44
C PRO A 78 -14.48 11.63 -13.66
N ASP A 79 -13.47 11.93 -14.47
CA ASP A 79 -12.38 11.00 -14.79
C ASP A 79 -11.54 10.71 -13.54
N VAL A 80 -11.21 11.73 -12.74
CA VAL A 80 -10.45 11.60 -11.49
C VAL A 80 -11.25 10.82 -10.45
N MET A 81 -12.55 11.14 -10.33
CA MET A 81 -13.45 10.37 -9.45
C MET A 81 -13.58 8.92 -9.92
N GLY A 82 -13.61 8.69 -11.23
CA GLY A 82 -13.59 7.35 -11.80
C GLY A 82 -12.34 6.57 -11.41
N GLN A 83 -11.16 7.16 -11.56
CA GLN A 83 -9.90 6.56 -11.14
C GLN A 83 -9.91 6.20 -9.64
N PHE A 84 -10.34 7.13 -8.80
CA PHE A 84 -10.43 6.93 -7.35
C PHE A 84 -11.34 5.75 -7.00
N VAL A 85 -12.56 5.70 -7.56
CA VAL A 85 -13.52 4.62 -7.30
C VAL A 85 -13.00 3.26 -7.78
N PHE A 86 -12.42 3.19 -8.98
CA PHE A 86 -11.90 1.93 -9.51
C PHE A 86 -10.64 1.46 -8.78
N ALA A 87 -9.77 2.36 -8.33
CA ALA A 87 -8.63 2.00 -7.48
C ALA A 87 -9.09 1.35 -6.18
N ILE A 88 -10.09 1.94 -5.49
CA ILE A 88 -10.67 1.37 -4.27
C ILE A 88 -11.29 -0.02 -4.54
N LYS A 89 -12.02 -0.17 -5.65
CA LYS A 89 -12.58 -1.47 -6.02
C LYS A 89 -11.51 -2.53 -6.27
N GLY A 90 -10.38 -2.14 -6.88
CA GLY A 90 -9.24 -3.02 -7.08
C GLY A 90 -8.60 -3.44 -5.75
N ILE A 91 -8.39 -2.49 -4.85
CA ILE A 91 -7.88 -2.75 -3.50
C ILE A 91 -8.80 -3.73 -2.76
N ASP A 92 -10.12 -3.47 -2.74
CA ASP A 92 -11.10 -4.36 -2.08
C ASP A 92 -11.06 -5.77 -2.66
N ALA A 93 -11.02 -5.90 -3.99
CA ALA A 93 -10.98 -7.20 -4.66
C ALA A 93 -9.74 -8.02 -4.25
N ALA A 94 -8.56 -7.40 -4.21
CA ALA A 94 -7.33 -8.07 -3.80
C ALA A 94 -7.32 -8.40 -2.30
N CYS A 95 -7.77 -7.48 -1.45
CA CYS A 95 -7.88 -7.71 -0.01
C CYS A 95 -8.78 -8.91 0.30
N ARG A 96 -9.92 -9.03 -0.37
CA ARG A 96 -10.82 -10.18 -0.21
C ARG A 96 -10.20 -11.48 -0.70
N ALA A 97 -9.53 -11.44 -1.86
CA ALA A 97 -8.91 -12.64 -2.44
C ALA A 97 -7.75 -13.18 -1.59
N LEU A 98 -7.03 -12.31 -0.88
CA LEU A 98 -5.87 -12.64 -0.07
C LEU A 98 -6.19 -12.81 1.42
N ASP A 99 -7.44 -12.64 1.84
CA ASP A 99 -7.84 -12.56 3.25
C ASP A 99 -6.98 -11.56 4.04
N TYR A 100 -6.82 -10.37 3.44
CA TYR A 100 -5.91 -9.34 3.91
C TYR A 100 -6.71 -8.09 4.33
N PRO A 101 -7.16 -8.02 5.61
CA PRO A 101 -8.13 -7.04 6.05
C PRO A 101 -7.59 -5.62 6.01
N PHE A 102 -8.43 -4.73 5.54
CA PHE A 102 -8.21 -3.30 5.55
C PHE A 102 -8.63 -2.71 6.92
N VAL A 103 -7.72 -2.06 7.63
CA VAL A 103 -7.97 -1.65 9.01
C VAL A 103 -7.94 -0.14 9.23
N SER A 104 -7.33 0.62 8.32
CA SER A 104 -7.23 2.08 8.41
C SER A 104 -6.79 2.67 7.08
N GLY A 105 -6.85 3.98 6.95
CA GLY A 105 -6.37 4.66 5.76
C GLY A 105 -6.37 6.17 5.88
N ASN A 106 -5.83 6.82 4.85
CA ASN A 106 -5.84 8.25 4.65
C ASN A 106 -6.23 8.58 3.21
N VAL A 107 -7.01 9.62 3.04
CA VAL A 107 -7.37 10.18 1.73
C VAL A 107 -6.92 11.63 1.64
N SER A 108 -6.22 11.96 0.57
CA SER A 108 -5.85 13.31 0.18
C SER A 108 -6.31 13.58 -1.25
N LEU A 109 -7.10 14.61 -1.43
CA LEU A 109 -7.67 14.99 -2.72
C LEU A 109 -7.14 16.34 -3.19
N TYR A 110 -7.47 16.74 -4.43
CA TYR A 110 -6.94 17.96 -5.05
C TYR A 110 -5.41 18.00 -5.19
N ASN A 111 -4.76 16.85 -5.27
CA ASN A 111 -3.33 16.75 -5.53
C ASN A 111 -3.08 16.99 -7.03
N GLU A 112 -2.98 18.26 -7.40
CA GLU A 112 -2.79 18.68 -8.79
C GLU A 112 -1.67 19.72 -8.90
N THR A 113 -0.93 19.65 -9.99
CA THR A 113 0.03 20.68 -10.40
C THR A 113 -0.39 21.21 -11.77
N ASN A 114 -0.65 22.51 -11.88
CA ASN A 114 -1.12 23.15 -13.12
C ASN A 114 -2.40 22.50 -13.68
N GLY A 115 -3.31 22.04 -12.81
CA GLY A 115 -4.58 21.43 -13.19
C GLY A 115 -4.48 19.96 -13.66
N GLN A 116 -3.31 19.34 -13.49
CA GLN A 116 -3.07 17.91 -13.75
C GLN A 116 -2.80 17.18 -12.44
N ALA A 117 -3.43 16.02 -12.29
CA ALA A 117 -3.26 15.11 -11.15
C ALA A 117 -1.97 14.30 -11.28
#